data_5d1fe87731469d4a379d8a45dbe8990d
#
_entry.id   5d1fe87731469d4a379d8a45dbe8990d
#
_cell.length_a   1.000
_cell.length_b   1.000
_cell.length_c   1.000
_cell.angle_alpha   90.00
_cell.angle_beta   90.00
_cell.angle_gamma   90.00
#
_symmetry.space_group_name_H-M   'P 1'
#
loop_
_entity.id
_entity.type
_entity.pdbx_description
1 polymer ?
#
loop_
_entity_poly.entity_id
_entity_poly.type
_entity_poly.pdbx_seq_one_letter_code
_entity_poly.pdbx_strand_id
1 'polypeptide(L)'
;MKGLVIKNTGSWYTVRTDDGQLLDCKIKGNFRLRGIRSTNPVAVGDRVVCQQPTANSQQQTAFITEIEDRRNYIIRRSQNLSKQSHIIAANVDQALLVVTVNHPQTSTTFIDRFLASAEAYRVPVVLIFNKTDLLDDDERRYQQMMTTLYETIGYECRQISAADGTGVEELRPLLQGKITLLSGNSGVGKSTLINRLVPGAGLRTAQISDAHDTGMHTTTFSEMIDLPTAPPSPPEGGTIDPSNTIESPSGAVGGASYLSDTPGIKGFGTFDMEPEEITSYFPEIFRFSRDCRFSNCTHTHEPGCAVLQALDDHYIAQSRYQSYLSMLQDKDESKYREAY
;
A
#
# COMPACT_ATOMS: atom_id res chain seq x y z
N MET A 1 10.57 -20.78 16.65
CA MET A 1 10.47 -19.37 17.03
C MET A 1 9.54 -18.68 16.05
N LYS A 2 8.70 -17.75 16.51
CA LYS A 2 7.87 -16.94 15.64
C LYS A 2 8.52 -15.59 15.36
N GLY A 3 8.21 -14.98 14.22
CA GLY A 3 8.74 -13.68 13.86
C GLY A 3 8.06 -13.08 12.64
N LEU A 4 8.43 -11.83 12.33
CA LEU A 4 7.96 -11.02 11.21
C LEU A 4 9.04 -10.98 10.12
N VAL A 5 8.67 -11.24 8.87
CA VAL A 5 9.56 -11.06 7.73
C VAL A 5 9.69 -9.58 7.42
N ILE A 6 10.89 -9.02 7.63
CA ILE A 6 11.16 -7.59 7.39
C ILE A 6 11.94 -7.32 6.11
N LYS A 7 12.56 -8.34 5.51
CA LYS A 7 13.29 -8.21 4.24
C LYS A 7 13.19 -9.48 3.42
N ASN A 8 13.05 -9.31 2.11
CA ASN A 8 13.01 -10.39 1.12
C ASN A 8 13.91 -10.03 -0.06
N THR A 9 14.92 -10.87 -0.31
CA THR A 9 15.86 -10.74 -1.44
C THR A 9 15.68 -11.85 -2.49
N GLY A 10 14.50 -12.47 -2.51
CA GLY A 10 14.16 -13.58 -3.42
C GLY A 10 14.56 -14.96 -2.88
N SER A 11 15.79 -15.15 -2.43
CA SER A 11 16.29 -16.42 -1.89
C SER A 11 16.54 -16.39 -0.38
N TRP A 12 16.65 -15.22 0.20
CA TRP A 12 16.90 -14.98 1.59
C TRP A 12 15.86 -14.05 2.20
N TYR A 13 15.55 -14.31 3.46
CA TYR A 13 14.58 -13.57 4.25
C TYR A 13 15.22 -13.16 5.56
N THR A 14 15.16 -11.89 5.91
CA THR A 14 15.48 -11.46 7.27
C THR A 14 14.20 -11.45 8.07
N VAL A 15 14.19 -12.21 9.16
CA VAL A 15 13.05 -12.34 10.08
C VAL A 15 13.42 -11.70 11.40
N ARG A 16 12.58 -10.78 11.89
CA ARG A 16 12.64 -10.28 13.26
C ARG A 16 11.78 -11.18 14.12
N THR A 17 12.39 -11.87 15.06
CA THR A 17 11.70 -12.75 16.01
C THR A 17 10.93 -11.94 17.06
N ASP A 18 10.00 -12.58 17.76
CA ASP A 18 9.18 -11.92 18.78
C ASP A 18 10.00 -11.43 20.00
N ASP A 19 11.20 -11.99 20.21
CA ASP A 19 12.19 -11.52 21.19
C ASP A 19 13.16 -10.47 20.64
N GLY A 20 12.93 -9.98 19.40
CA GLY A 20 13.68 -8.88 18.79
C GLY A 20 14.96 -9.27 18.05
N GLN A 21 15.32 -10.56 17.99
CA GLN A 21 16.51 -11.01 17.25
C GLN A 21 16.27 -10.95 15.74
N LEU A 22 17.35 -10.67 14.98
CA LEU A 22 17.32 -10.75 13.52
C LEU A 22 17.92 -12.07 13.07
N LEU A 23 17.18 -12.82 12.25
CA LEU A 23 17.59 -14.11 11.71
C LEU A 23 17.57 -14.07 10.19
N ASP A 24 18.68 -14.49 9.58
CA ASP A 24 18.71 -14.78 8.14
C ASP A 24 18.21 -16.18 7.89
N CYS A 25 17.10 -16.24 7.12
CA CYS A 25 16.34 -17.45 6.90
C CYS A 25 16.29 -17.82 5.42
N LYS A 26 16.13 -19.11 5.16
CA LYS A 26 15.71 -19.69 3.87
C LYS A 26 14.40 -20.43 4.03
N ILE A 27 13.72 -20.71 2.93
CA ILE A 27 12.54 -21.58 2.92
C ILE A 27 13.00 -23.04 2.91
N LYS A 28 12.41 -23.87 3.76
CA LYS A 28 12.69 -25.32 3.81
C LYS A 28 11.94 -26.05 2.68
N GLY A 29 12.69 -26.57 1.69
CA GLY A 29 12.21 -27.56 0.73
C GLY A 29 10.89 -27.25 0.02
N ASN A 30 9.98 -28.21 -0.02
CA ASN A 30 8.68 -28.15 -0.74
C ASN A 30 7.62 -27.28 -0.05
N PHE A 31 7.93 -26.04 0.28
CA PHE A 31 6.98 -25.13 0.87
C PHE A 31 5.94 -24.70 -0.18
N ARG A 32 4.78 -25.37 -0.21
CA ARG A 32 3.66 -25.04 -1.09
C ARG A 32 2.53 -24.46 -0.26
N LEU A 33 2.28 -23.16 -0.37
CA LEU A 33 1.03 -22.59 0.12
C LEU A 33 -0.13 -23.14 -0.71
N ARG A 34 -1.11 -23.75 -0.04
CA ARG A 34 -2.34 -24.22 -0.67
C ARG A 34 -3.03 -23.04 -1.33
N GLY A 35 -3.16 -23.06 -2.66
CA GLY A 35 -3.94 -22.09 -3.43
C GLY A 35 -3.18 -20.91 -4.03
N ILE A 36 -1.92 -20.65 -3.67
CA ILE A 36 -1.15 -19.53 -4.25
C ILE A 36 -0.09 -20.08 -5.21
N ARG A 37 -0.25 -19.80 -6.50
CA ARG A 37 0.74 -20.08 -7.54
C ARG A 37 1.76 -18.91 -7.59
N SER A 38 2.58 -18.78 -6.56
CA SER A 38 3.66 -17.80 -6.52
C SER A 38 5.02 -18.49 -6.56
N THR A 39 5.97 -17.90 -7.29
CA THR A 39 7.38 -18.36 -7.27
C THR A 39 8.07 -18.05 -5.95
N ASN A 40 7.56 -17.10 -5.19
CA ASN A 40 8.05 -16.70 -3.88
C ASN A 40 6.89 -16.68 -2.88
N PRO A 41 6.71 -17.74 -2.07
CA PRO A 41 5.55 -17.86 -1.20
C PRO A 41 5.60 -16.95 0.03
N VAL A 42 6.79 -16.46 0.43
CA VAL A 42 6.99 -15.61 1.60
C VAL A 42 7.15 -14.15 1.17
N ALA A 43 6.39 -13.27 1.77
CA ALA A 43 6.41 -11.83 1.52
C ALA A 43 6.89 -11.06 2.76
N VAL A 44 7.32 -9.84 2.56
CA VAL A 44 7.56 -8.88 3.66
C VAL A 44 6.22 -8.62 4.37
N GLY A 45 6.22 -8.67 5.70
CA GLY A 45 5.01 -8.57 6.53
C GLY A 45 4.39 -9.93 6.91
N ASP A 46 4.89 -11.04 6.37
CA ASP A 46 4.44 -12.36 6.83
C ASP A 46 4.89 -12.66 8.25
N ARG A 47 3.96 -13.20 9.03
CA ARG A 47 4.27 -13.86 10.30
C ARG A 47 4.67 -15.31 10.00
N VAL A 48 5.84 -15.69 10.47
CA VAL A 48 6.44 -17.00 10.13
C VAL A 48 6.94 -17.75 11.36
N VAL A 49 6.98 -19.06 11.24
CA VAL A 49 7.66 -19.94 12.20
C VAL A 49 9.02 -20.30 11.63
N CYS A 50 10.08 -19.99 12.40
CA CYS A 50 11.46 -20.29 12.04
C CYS A 50 12.01 -21.42 12.93
N GLN A 51 12.77 -22.32 12.32
CA GLN A 51 13.55 -23.35 12.99
C GLN A 51 15.04 -22.99 12.89
N GLN A 52 15.68 -22.83 14.03
CA GLN A 52 17.15 -22.64 14.08
C GLN A 52 17.86 -23.95 13.73
N PRO A 53 19.06 -23.88 13.15
CA PRO A 53 19.88 -25.04 12.96
C PRO A 53 20.24 -25.63 14.33
N THR A 54 20.29 -26.97 14.40
CA THR A 54 20.78 -27.67 15.61
C THR A 54 22.22 -27.30 15.88
N ALA A 55 22.61 -27.21 17.15
CA ALA A 55 23.94 -26.73 17.62
C ALA A 55 25.16 -27.44 16.98
N ASN A 56 24.95 -28.59 16.32
CA ASN A 56 25.99 -29.36 15.61
C ASN A 56 26.02 -29.13 14.09
N SER A 57 25.22 -28.23 13.53
CA SER A 57 25.24 -27.94 12.10
C SER A 57 26.24 -26.83 11.80
N GLN A 58 27.15 -27.04 10.85
CA GLN A 58 28.07 -26.02 10.34
C GLN A 58 27.35 -24.85 9.63
N GLN A 59 26.00 -24.92 9.47
CA GLN A 59 25.18 -23.89 8.83
C GLN A 59 24.48 -23.05 9.90
N GLN A 60 24.81 -21.79 9.96
CA GLN A 60 24.16 -20.77 10.83
C GLN A 60 22.81 -20.27 10.26
N THR A 61 22.30 -20.86 9.19
CA THR A 61 21.09 -20.41 8.49
C THR A 61 19.84 -21.00 9.14
N ALA A 62 18.91 -20.18 9.54
CA ALA A 62 17.59 -20.60 9.99
C ALA A 62 16.66 -20.93 8.79
N PHE A 63 15.61 -21.70 9.04
CA PHE A 63 14.65 -22.10 8.01
C PHE A 63 13.24 -21.69 8.40
N ILE A 64 12.53 -21.04 7.46
CA ILE A 64 11.09 -20.81 7.55
C ILE A 64 10.39 -22.16 7.30
N THR A 65 9.58 -22.59 8.25
CA THR A 65 8.86 -23.87 8.20
C THR A 65 7.36 -23.69 8.02
N GLU A 66 6.82 -22.52 8.37
CA GLU A 66 5.39 -22.23 8.31
C GLU A 66 5.18 -20.72 8.10
N ILE A 67 4.10 -20.36 7.38
CA ILE A 67 3.57 -19.00 7.29
C ILE A 67 2.23 -19.00 7.98
N GLU A 68 2.01 -18.08 8.92
CA GLU A 68 0.71 -17.89 9.56
C GLU A 68 -0.32 -17.31 8.57
N ASP A 69 -1.60 -17.50 8.84
CA ASP A 69 -2.67 -16.97 8.00
C ASP A 69 -2.55 -15.45 7.83
N ARG A 70 -2.62 -14.99 6.58
CA ARG A 70 -2.54 -13.58 6.24
C ARG A 70 -3.89 -12.93 6.46
N ARG A 71 -3.89 -11.77 7.10
CA ARG A 71 -5.07 -10.92 7.23
C ARG A 71 -5.42 -10.24 5.90
N ASN A 72 -4.41 -9.78 5.20
CA ASN A 72 -4.45 -9.22 3.86
C ASN A 72 -3.08 -9.38 3.18
N TYR A 73 -3.03 -9.10 1.88
CA TYR A 73 -1.78 -9.07 1.12
C TYR A 73 -1.96 -8.23 -0.14
N ILE A 74 -0.87 -7.77 -0.70
CA ILE A 74 -0.83 -6.98 -1.92
C ILE A 74 -0.03 -7.74 -2.96
N ILE A 75 -0.60 -7.89 -4.17
CA ILE A 75 0.05 -8.60 -5.27
C ILE A 75 0.45 -7.64 -6.39
N ARG A 76 1.51 -8.04 -7.10
CA ARG A 76 1.94 -7.43 -8.35
C ARG A 76 1.98 -8.50 -9.42
N ARG A 77 1.40 -8.24 -10.59
CA ARG A 77 1.53 -9.11 -11.74
C ARG A 77 2.92 -8.96 -12.36
N SER A 78 3.56 -10.07 -12.74
CA SER A 78 4.77 -10.04 -13.54
C SER A 78 4.42 -9.63 -14.99
N GLN A 79 5.11 -8.62 -15.53
CA GLN A 79 4.90 -8.17 -16.91
C GLN A 79 5.28 -9.22 -17.95
N ASN A 80 6.15 -10.17 -17.62
CA ASN A 80 6.73 -11.13 -18.55
C ASN A 80 6.20 -12.57 -18.42
N LEU A 81 5.38 -12.87 -17.41
CA LEU A 81 4.85 -14.21 -17.17
C LEU A 81 3.36 -14.09 -16.83
N SER A 82 2.53 -14.30 -17.82
CA SER A 82 1.07 -14.06 -17.79
C SER A 82 0.26 -14.77 -16.69
N LYS A 83 0.88 -15.60 -15.87
CA LYS A 83 0.21 -16.40 -14.82
C LYS A 83 0.86 -16.39 -13.44
N GLN A 84 1.88 -15.56 -13.21
CA GLN A 84 2.55 -15.51 -11.90
C GLN A 84 2.34 -14.16 -11.24
N SER A 85 1.66 -14.15 -10.12
CA SER A 85 1.54 -13.01 -9.22
C SER A 85 2.62 -13.08 -8.13
N HIS A 86 3.22 -11.94 -7.80
CA HIS A 86 4.15 -11.82 -6.68
C HIS A 86 3.47 -11.06 -5.54
N ILE A 87 3.41 -11.66 -4.37
CA ILE A 87 3.00 -10.95 -3.17
C ILE A 87 4.12 -10.00 -2.79
N ILE A 88 3.79 -8.71 -2.75
CA ILE A 88 4.74 -7.64 -2.46
C ILE A 88 4.84 -7.42 -0.95
N ALA A 89 3.70 -7.37 -0.28
CA ALA A 89 3.58 -7.18 1.15
C ALA A 89 2.38 -7.96 1.69
N ALA A 90 2.45 -8.39 2.94
CA ALA A 90 1.38 -9.06 3.66
C ALA A 90 1.13 -8.38 5.00
N ASN A 91 -0.07 -8.60 5.57
CA ASN A 91 -0.47 -8.09 6.87
C ASN A 91 -0.28 -6.57 7.04
N VAL A 92 -0.55 -5.82 5.97
CA VAL A 92 -0.45 -4.37 5.92
C VAL A 92 -1.62 -3.76 6.71
N ASP A 93 -1.34 -2.82 7.62
CA ASP A 93 -2.36 -2.14 8.41
C ASP A 93 -3.00 -0.99 7.65
N GLN A 94 -2.21 -0.30 6.83
CA GLN A 94 -2.65 0.82 6.01
C GLN A 94 -1.68 1.10 4.87
N ALA A 95 -2.13 1.84 3.86
CA ALA A 95 -1.28 2.40 2.82
C ALA A 95 -1.31 3.93 2.86
N LEU A 96 -0.16 4.58 2.72
CA LEU A 96 -0.06 6.00 2.42
C LEU A 96 0.16 6.15 0.91
N LEU A 97 -0.82 6.69 0.21
CA LEU A 97 -0.70 7.03 -1.19
C LEU A 97 -0.23 8.48 -1.33
N VAL A 98 1.05 8.67 -1.66
CA VAL A 98 1.63 9.99 -1.88
C VAL A 98 1.32 10.44 -3.29
N VAL A 99 0.63 11.58 -3.39
CA VAL A 99 0.19 12.19 -4.64
C VAL A 99 0.62 13.65 -4.69
N THR A 100 0.70 14.20 -5.90
CA THR A 100 1.04 15.60 -6.14
C THR A 100 0.10 16.18 -7.19
N VAL A 101 -0.32 17.42 -6.98
CA VAL A 101 -1.13 18.16 -7.96
C VAL A 101 -0.30 18.45 -9.20
N ASN A 102 0.97 18.83 -8.98
CA ASN A 102 1.95 19.10 -10.03
C ASN A 102 3.34 18.63 -9.60
N HIS A 103 4.33 18.63 -10.50
CA HIS A 103 5.75 18.34 -10.25
C HIS A 103 6.11 16.94 -9.68
N PRO A 104 5.68 15.81 -10.24
CA PRO A 104 4.83 15.59 -11.41
C PRO A 104 3.34 15.52 -11.05
N GLN A 105 2.46 15.76 -12.01
CA GLN A 105 1.03 15.59 -11.80
C GLN A 105 0.67 14.11 -11.58
N THR A 106 -0.16 13.85 -10.58
CA THR A 106 -0.78 12.55 -10.36
C THR A 106 -2.20 12.57 -10.90
N SER A 107 -2.53 11.69 -11.85
CA SER A 107 -3.87 11.63 -12.42
C SER A 107 -4.88 11.07 -11.43
N THR A 108 -6.12 11.55 -11.50
CA THR A 108 -7.24 11.00 -10.70
C THR A 108 -7.47 9.52 -10.99
N THR A 109 -7.32 9.10 -12.25
CA THR A 109 -7.43 7.68 -12.62
C THR A 109 -6.42 6.80 -11.90
N PHE A 110 -5.17 7.27 -11.72
CA PHE A 110 -4.18 6.52 -10.95
C PHE A 110 -4.59 6.41 -9.47
N ILE A 111 -5.04 7.52 -8.87
CA ILE A 111 -5.50 7.54 -7.47
C ILE A 111 -6.67 6.57 -7.31
N ASP A 112 -7.67 6.67 -8.16
CA ASP A 112 -8.90 5.89 -8.08
C ASP A 112 -8.67 4.38 -8.27
N ARG A 113 -7.80 4.01 -9.21
CA ARG A 113 -7.39 2.62 -9.42
C ARG A 113 -6.63 2.06 -8.22
N PHE A 114 -5.78 2.88 -7.60
CA PHE A 114 -5.10 2.48 -6.37
C PHE A 114 -6.09 2.26 -5.24
N LEU A 115 -7.02 3.19 -5.03
CA LEU A 115 -8.05 3.09 -4.00
C LEU A 115 -8.93 1.85 -4.21
N ALA A 116 -9.41 1.61 -5.42
CA ALA A 116 -10.21 0.41 -5.73
C ALA A 116 -9.43 -0.89 -5.46
N SER A 117 -8.14 -0.91 -5.80
CA SER A 117 -7.30 -2.08 -5.50
C SER A 117 -7.10 -2.27 -3.99
N ALA A 118 -6.92 -1.18 -3.25
CA ALA A 118 -6.79 -1.24 -1.79
C ALA A 118 -8.07 -1.72 -1.12
N GLU A 119 -9.24 -1.29 -1.59
CA GLU A 119 -10.56 -1.79 -1.15
C GLU A 119 -10.66 -3.31 -1.37
N ALA A 120 -10.28 -3.80 -2.56
CA ALA A 120 -10.30 -5.23 -2.88
C ALA A 120 -9.42 -6.05 -1.93
N TYR A 121 -8.29 -5.51 -1.50
CA TYR A 121 -7.37 -6.16 -0.56
C TYR A 121 -7.65 -5.82 0.91
N ARG A 122 -8.67 -5.02 1.20
CA ARG A 122 -9.04 -4.56 2.55
C ARG A 122 -7.89 -3.85 3.26
N VAL A 123 -7.20 -2.98 2.54
CA VAL A 123 -6.12 -2.13 3.07
C VAL A 123 -6.61 -0.69 3.15
N PRO A 124 -6.81 -0.12 4.35
CA PRO A 124 -7.16 1.29 4.50
C PRO A 124 -6.12 2.20 3.85
N VAL A 125 -6.56 3.27 3.19
CA VAL A 125 -5.68 4.23 2.51
C VAL A 125 -5.82 5.60 3.11
N VAL A 126 -4.67 6.25 3.36
CA VAL A 126 -4.57 7.69 3.63
C VAL A 126 -3.94 8.34 2.41
N LEU A 127 -4.60 9.34 1.84
CA LEU A 127 -4.10 10.14 0.73
C LEU A 127 -3.19 11.26 1.26
N ILE A 128 -1.96 11.31 0.77
CA ILE A 128 -0.97 12.31 1.16
C ILE A 128 -0.70 13.24 -0.01
N PHE A 129 -1.29 14.43 0.01
CA PHE A 129 -1.01 15.49 -0.96
C PHE A 129 0.30 16.16 -0.58
N ASN A 130 1.37 15.83 -1.30
CA ASN A 130 2.72 16.32 -1.04
C ASN A 130 3.08 17.50 -1.97
N LYS A 131 4.15 18.20 -1.62
CA LYS A 131 4.71 19.38 -2.31
C LYS A 131 3.80 20.61 -2.29
N THR A 132 3.11 20.82 -1.17
CA THR A 132 2.24 21.98 -0.97
C THR A 132 3.00 23.31 -1.03
N ASP A 133 4.32 23.27 -0.81
CA ASP A 133 5.25 24.39 -0.93
C ASP A 133 5.40 24.93 -2.37
N LEU A 134 5.15 24.08 -3.37
CA LEU A 134 5.33 24.41 -4.79
C LEU A 134 4.05 24.90 -5.48
N LEU A 135 2.89 24.89 -4.81
CA LEU A 135 1.60 25.17 -5.42
C LEU A 135 1.33 26.69 -5.54
N ASP A 136 0.85 27.10 -6.69
CA ASP A 136 0.22 28.40 -6.86
C ASP A 136 -1.23 28.44 -6.32
N ASP A 137 -1.92 29.56 -6.46
CA ASP A 137 -3.27 29.74 -5.91
C ASP A 137 -4.32 28.87 -6.63
N ASP A 138 -4.18 28.63 -7.93
CA ASP A 138 -5.10 27.79 -8.71
C ASP A 138 -4.88 26.32 -8.36
N GLU A 139 -3.63 25.90 -8.24
CA GLU A 139 -3.24 24.55 -7.83
C GLU A 139 -3.67 24.24 -6.39
N ARG A 140 -3.59 25.23 -5.48
CA ARG A 140 -4.11 25.09 -4.11
C ARG A 140 -5.62 24.89 -4.09
N ARG A 141 -6.36 25.64 -4.93
CA ARG A 141 -7.81 25.47 -5.07
C ARG A 141 -8.15 24.08 -5.62
N TYR A 142 -7.40 23.63 -6.61
CA TYR A 142 -7.57 22.29 -7.16
C TYR A 142 -7.26 21.22 -6.12
N GLN A 143 -6.15 21.34 -5.37
CA GLN A 143 -5.83 20.43 -4.26
C GLN A 143 -6.96 20.37 -3.23
N GLN A 144 -7.52 21.51 -2.86
CA GLN A 144 -8.63 21.56 -1.90
C GLN A 144 -9.88 20.85 -2.43
N MET A 145 -10.21 21.03 -3.72
CA MET A 145 -11.30 20.30 -4.37
C MET A 145 -11.08 18.79 -4.32
N MET A 146 -9.87 18.33 -4.63
CA MET A 146 -9.51 16.91 -4.58
C MET A 146 -9.61 16.36 -3.16
N THR A 147 -9.07 17.08 -2.18
CA THR A 147 -9.15 16.73 -0.76
C THR A 147 -10.62 16.56 -0.35
N THR A 148 -11.46 17.56 -0.63
CA THR A 148 -12.90 17.53 -0.29
C THR A 148 -13.61 16.36 -0.97
N LEU A 149 -13.29 16.08 -2.23
CA LEU A 149 -13.85 14.93 -2.96
C LEU A 149 -13.57 13.62 -2.23
N TYR A 150 -12.30 13.34 -1.96
CA TYR A 150 -11.92 12.05 -1.35
C TYR A 150 -12.37 11.93 0.11
N GLU A 151 -12.36 13.01 0.88
CA GLU A 151 -12.90 13.03 2.24
C GLU A 151 -14.43 12.78 2.26
N THR A 152 -15.17 13.33 1.29
CA THR A 152 -16.61 13.10 1.15
C THR A 152 -16.92 11.62 0.83
N ILE A 153 -16.05 10.95 0.09
CA ILE A 153 -16.16 9.52 -0.19
C ILE A 153 -15.86 8.69 1.07
N GLY A 154 -15.00 9.20 1.98
CA GLY A 154 -14.64 8.57 3.25
C GLY A 154 -13.15 8.26 3.40
N TYR A 155 -12.30 8.75 2.50
CA TYR A 155 -10.85 8.58 2.62
C TYR A 155 -10.22 9.70 3.46
N GLU A 156 -9.31 9.33 4.34
CA GLU A 156 -8.52 10.31 5.09
C GLU A 156 -7.50 10.98 4.17
N CYS A 157 -7.42 12.32 4.22
CA CYS A 157 -6.48 13.11 3.43
C CYS A 157 -5.56 13.94 4.34
N ARG A 158 -4.30 14.08 3.95
CA ARG A 158 -3.31 14.95 4.59
C ARG A 158 -2.57 15.75 3.54
N GLN A 159 -2.27 17.01 3.86
CA GLN A 159 -1.53 17.92 3.01
C GLN A 159 -0.17 18.21 3.66
N ILE A 160 0.91 17.95 2.93
CA ILE A 160 2.27 18.08 3.47
C ILE A 160 3.23 18.70 2.47
N SER A 161 4.35 19.18 2.97
CA SER A 161 5.57 19.38 2.21
C SER A 161 6.70 18.57 2.84
N ALA A 162 7.09 17.48 2.20
CA ALA A 162 8.24 16.69 2.66
C ALA A 162 9.56 17.48 2.52
N ALA A 163 9.62 18.50 1.67
CA ALA A 163 10.80 19.31 1.44
C ALA A 163 11.10 20.23 2.63
N ASP A 164 10.14 20.97 3.13
CA ASP A 164 10.30 21.89 4.26
C ASP A 164 9.87 21.28 5.61
N GLY A 165 9.06 20.22 5.61
CA GLY A 165 8.62 19.51 6.80
C GLY A 165 7.19 19.84 7.25
N THR A 166 6.51 20.76 6.55
CA THR A 166 5.13 21.14 6.87
C THR A 166 4.21 19.92 6.85
N GLY A 167 3.45 19.70 7.93
CA GLY A 167 2.49 18.60 8.07
C GLY A 167 3.09 17.20 8.28
N VAL A 168 4.42 17.04 8.18
CA VAL A 168 5.07 15.71 8.26
C VAL A 168 4.98 15.12 9.67
N GLU A 169 5.16 15.92 10.71
CA GLU A 169 5.09 15.43 12.10
C GLU A 169 3.68 14.94 12.48
N GLU A 170 2.64 15.47 11.84
CA GLU A 170 1.25 15.04 12.03
C GLU A 170 0.99 13.62 11.51
N LEU A 171 1.88 13.08 10.65
CA LEU A 171 1.79 11.71 10.18
C LEU A 171 2.27 10.69 11.22
N ARG A 172 3.12 11.07 12.17
CA ARG A 172 3.70 10.13 13.15
C ARG A 172 2.66 9.36 13.97
N PRO A 173 1.60 10.00 14.52
CA PRO A 173 0.55 9.26 15.22
C PRO A 173 -0.19 8.26 14.33
N LEU A 174 -0.36 8.56 13.04
CA LEU A 174 -1.01 7.66 12.07
C LEU A 174 -0.17 6.40 11.81
N LEU A 175 1.15 6.49 11.95
CA LEU A 175 2.10 5.43 11.63
C LEU A 175 2.43 4.55 12.85
N GLN A 176 2.14 5.02 14.05
CA GLN A 176 2.55 4.36 15.28
C GLN A 176 1.90 2.97 15.43
N GLY A 177 2.72 1.95 15.69
CA GLY A 177 2.29 0.57 15.91
C GLY A 177 1.74 -0.12 14.65
N LYS A 178 2.00 0.42 13.45
CA LYS A 178 1.44 -0.09 12.19
C LYS A 178 2.50 -0.49 11.19
N ILE A 179 2.15 -1.49 10.38
CA ILE A 179 2.84 -1.81 9.12
C ILE A 179 2.19 -0.96 8.03
N THR A 180 2.90 0.08 7.59
CA THR A 180 2.41 1.03 6.62
C THR A 180 3.11 0.86 5.28
N LEU A 181 2.33 0.65 4.21
CA LEU A 181 2.82 0.63 2.85
C LEU A 181 2.89 2.06 2.31
N LEU A 182 4.06 2.49 1.82
CA LEU A 182 4.20 3.78 1.14
C LEU A 182 4.16 3.58 -0.36
N SER A 183 3.22 4.24 -1.03
CA SER A 183 3.01 4.13 -2.47
C SER A 183 2.86 5.51 -3.14
N GLY A 184 2.94 5.54 -4.46
CA GLY A 184 2.80 6.74 -5.28
C GLY A 184 3.75 6.72 -6.48
N ASN A 185 3.52 7.61 -7.44
CA ASN A 185 4.31 7.72 -8.65
C ASN A 185 5.79 8.06 -8.38
N SER A 186 6.65 7.89 -9.39
CA SER A 186 8.03 8.38 -9.31
C SER A 186 8.02 9.91 -9.21
N GLY A 187 8.91 10.48 -8.39
CA GLY A 187 9.05 11.92 -8.27
C GLY A 187 8.05 12.62 -7.33
N VAL A 188 7.04 11.94 -6.76
CA VAL A 188 6.08 12.56 -5.82
C VAL A 188 6.67 12.86 -4.44
N GLY A 189 7.92 12.46 -4.16
CA GLY A 189 8.62 12.79 -2.92
C GLY A 189 8.62 11.72 -1.83
N LYS A 190 8.34 10.44 -2.15
CA LYS A 190 8.37 9.33 -1.18
C LYS A 190 9.68 9.22 -0.42
N SER A 191 10.82 9.19 -1.12
CA SER A 191 12.14 9.08 -0.48
C SER A 191 12.45 10.28 0.42
N THR A 192 12.02 11.48 0.03
CA THR A 192 12.14 12.69 0.85
C THR A 192 11.32 12.56 2.13
N LEU A 193 10.08 12.07 2.01
CA LEU A 193 9.20 11.84 3.15
C LEU A 193 9.78 10.80 4.10
N ILE A 194 10.29 9.66 3.58
CA ILE A 194 10.93 8.62 4.41
C ILE A 194 12.13 9.21 5.16
N ASN A 195 13.01 9.95 4.48
CA ASN A 195 14.19 10.56 5.10
C ASN A 195 13.83 11.56 6.21
N ARG A 196 12.65 12.21 6.11
CA ARG A 196 12.13 13.08 7.18
C ARG A 196 11.59 12.28 8.37
N LEU A 197 10.80 11.25 8.09
CA LEU A 197 10.21 10.41 9.13
C LEU A 197 11.25 9.56 9.86
N VAL A 198 12.29 9.12 9.13
CA VAL A 198 13.38 8.25 9.62
C VAL A 198 14.72 8.93 9.38
N PRO A 199 15.19 9.80 10.29
CA PRO A 199 16.52 10.38 10.21
C PRO A 199 17.58 9.26 10.16
N GLY A 200 18.38 9.24 9.10
CA GLY A 200 19.40 8.19 8.88
C GLY A 200 19.01 7.08 7.91
N ALA A 201 17.77 7.06 7.37
CA ALA A 201 17.39 6.11 6.32
C ALA A 201 18.27 6.25 5.06
N GLY A 202 18.78 7.47 4.78
CA GLY A 202 19.80 7.70 3.74
C GLY A 202 19.34 7.35 2.33
N LEU A 203 18.02 7.37 2.07
CA LEU A 203 17.48 7.08 0.75
C LEU A 203 17.89 8.17 -0.24
N ARG A 204 18.34 7.76 -1.43
CA ARG A 204 18.67 8.71 -2.49
C ARG A 204 17.43 9.45 -2.95
N THR A 205 17.43 10.77 -2.84
CA THR A 205 16.42 11.65 -3.40
C THR A 205 16.87 12.06 -4.79
N ALA A 206 16.12 11.68 -5.83
CA ALA A 206 16.38 12.19 -7.17
C ALA A 206 15.97 13.68 -7.20
N GLN A 207 16.93 14.56 -7.42
CA GLN A 207 16.63 15.89 -7.95
C GLN A 207 16.03 15.69 -9.35
N ILE A 208 15.03 16.49 -9.70
CA ILE A 208 14.44 16.51 -11.04
C ILE A 208 15.55 16.92 -12.00
N SER A 209 16.22 15.95 -12.60
CA SER A 209 17.12 16.19 -13.72
C SER A 209 16.33 15.89 -14.99
N ASP A 210 16.20 16.89 -15.85
CA ASP A 210 15.75 16.79 -17.22
C ASP A 210 16.71 15.90 -18.04
N ALA A 211 16.63 14.60 -17.84
CA ALA A 211 17.35 13.66 -18.67
C ALA A 211 16.55 12.37 -18.74
N HIS A 212 16.05 12.09 -19.93
CA HIS A 212 15.68 10.75 -20.36
C HIS A 212 16.85 9.81 -20.10
N ASP A 213 16.86 9.15 -18.98
CA ASP A 213 17.74 8.02 -18.79
C ASP A 213 16.90 6.84 -18.29
N THR A 214 16.75 5.86 -19.17
CA THR A 214 16.22 4.52 -18.90
C THR A 214 17.21 3.77 -18.02
N GLY A 215 17.49 4.33 -16.86
CA GLY A 215 18.29 3.70 -15.81
C GLY A 215 17.54 2.52 -15.21
N MET A 216 18.08 1.33 -15.36
CA MET A 216 17.70 0.11 -14.70
C MET A 216 17.43 0.38 -13.21
N HIS A 217 16.16 0.39 -12.79
CA HIS A 217 15.79 0.42 -11.39
C HIS A 217 16.13 -0.92 -10.75
N THR A 218 17.28 -0.98 -10.13
CA THR A 218 17.84 -2.13 -9.41
C THR A 218 17.35 -2.22 -7.97
N THR A 219 16.05 -2.11 -7.70
CA THR A 219 15.54 -2.48 -6.37
C THR A 219 14.43 -3.50 -6.54
N THR A 220 14.85 -4.76 -6.68
CA THR A 220 13.97 -5.93 -6.78
C THR A 220 13.55 -6.44 -5.39
N PHE A 221 13.94 -5.75 -4.32
CA PHE A 221 13.83 -6.23 -2.96
C PHE A 221 12.88 -5.36 -2.16
N SER A 222 11.94 -6.00 -1.46
CA SER A 222 11.06 -5.34 -0.50
C SER A 222 11.71 -5.38 0.88
N GLU A 223 11.78 -4.24 1.55
CA GLU A 223 12.36 -4.09 2.89
C GLU A 223 11.45 -3.20 3.74
N MET A 224 11.31 -3.53 5.00
CA MET A 224 10.66 -2.69 6.01
C MET A 224 11.70 -1.81 6.70
N ILE A 225 11.38 -0.54 6.79
CA ILE A 225 12.17 0.47 7.49
C ILE A 225 11.54 0.68 8.86
N ASP A 226 12.32 0.52 9.92
CA ASP A 226 11.87 0.82 11.27
C ASP A 226 11.60 2.32 11.43
N LEU A 227 10.41 2.65 11.90
CA LEU A 227 10.10 4.01 12.32
C LEU A 227 10.52 4.18 13.79
N PRO A 228 11.32 5.20 14.11
CA PRO A 228 11.62 5.51 15.51
C PRO A 228 10.29 5.78 16.24
N THR A 229 10.04 5.02 17.29
CA THR A 229 8.96 5.38 18.22
C THR A 229 9.34 6.71 18.85
N ALA A 230 8.46 7.71 18.74
CA ALA A 230 8.64 8.93 19.54
C ALA A 230 8.75 8.53 21.02
N PRO A 231 9.69 9.09 21.79
CA PRO A 231 9.70 8.85 23.22
C PRO A 231 8.30 9.21 23.76
N PRO A 232 7.72 8.40 24.67
CA PRO A 232 6.44 8.75 25.28
C PRO A 232 6.59 10.17 25.84
N SER A 233 5.64 11.04 25.50
CA SER A 233 5.60 12.38 26.11
C SER A 233 5.62 12.20 27.62
N PRO A 234 6.50 12.90 28.37
CA PRO A 234 6.52 12.77 29.81
C PRO A 234 5.11 13.03 30.33
N PRO A 235 4.57 12.18 31.21
CA PRO A 235 3.26 12.38 31.75
C PRO A 235 3.24 13.71 32.51
N GLU A 236 2.30 14.58 32.16
CA GLU A 236 2.02 15.74 32.97
C GLU A 236 1.60 15.23 34.37
N GLY A 237 2.55 15.14 35.31
CA GLY A 237 2.33 14.96 36.75
C GLY A 237 1.94 13.55 37.23
N GLY A 238 2.18 12.46 36.50
CA GLY A 238 1.86 11.10 36.94
C GLY A 238 3.07 10.16 36.96
N THR A 239 3.21 9.36 38.04
CA THR A 239 4.19 8.28 38.16
C THR A 239 3.92 7.19 37.14
N ILE A 240 4.93 6.82 36.33
CA ILE A 240 4.84 5.75 35.33
C ILE A 240 4.76 4.41 36.05
N ASP A 241 3.67 3.65 35.86
CA ASP A 241 3.59 2.24 36.24
C ASP A 241 4.20 1.40 35.11
N PRO A 242 5.31 0.69 35.36
CA PRO A 242 6.01 -0.09 34.31
C PRO A 242 5.23 -1.33 33.82
N SER A 243 4.04 -1.62 34.37
CA SER A 243 3.24 -2.80 34.03
C SER A 243 2.15 -2.54 32.95
N ASN A 244 1.97 -1.29 32.51
CA ASN A 244 0.91 -0.96 31.54
C ASN A 244 1.44 -1.01 30.11
N THR A 245 1.63 -2.21 29.58
CA THR A 245 1.85 -2.46 28.14
C THR A 245 0.53 -2.24 27.40
N ILE A 246 0.46 -1.16 26.63
CA ILE A 246 -0.65 -0.92 25.71
C ILE A 246 -0.57 -2.02 24.63
N GLU A 247 -1.51 -2.95 24.67
CA GLU A 247 -1.66 -3.94 23.58
C GLU A 247 -2.03 -3.21 22.28
N SER A 248 -1.12 -3.25 21.32
CA SER A 248 -1.37 -2.75 19.97
C SER A 248 -2.42 -3.62 19.28
N PRO A 249 -3.46 -3.05 18.66
CA PRO A 249 -4.55 -3.82 18.05
C PRO A 249 -4.13 -4.68 16.85
N SER A 250 -2.92 -4.54 16.33
CA SER A 250 -2.48 -5.12 15.06
C SER A 250 -1.57 -6.34 15.16
N GLY A 251 -1.30 -6.88 16.36
CA GLY A 251 -0.36 -8.00 16.49
C GLY A 251 1.07 -7.69 16.02
N ALA A 252 1.41 -6.40 15.90
CA ALA A 252 2.77 -5.95 15.63
C ALA A 252 3.66 -6.35 16.82
N VAL A 253 4.83 -6.91 16.53
CA VAL A 253 5.81 -7.32 17.51
C VAL A 253 6.19 -6.10 18.35
N GLY A 254 5.78 -6.04 19.61
CA GLY A 254 6.26 -5.07 20.57
C GLY A 254 5.95 -3.58 20.28
N GLY A 255 4.90 -3.24 19.53
CA GLY A 255 4.56 -1.85 19.21
C GLY A 255 5.48 -1.18 18.17
N ALA A 256 6.30 -1.93 17.47
CA ALA A 256 7.17 -1.43 16.41
C ALA A 256 6.35 -0.93 15.21
N SER A 257 6.78 0.19 14.64
CA SER A 257 6.17 0.80 13.46
C SER A 257 7.08 0.58 12.26
N TYR A 258 6.49 0.21 11.13
CA TYR A 258 7.25 -0.11 9.92
C TYR A 258 6.72 0.67 8.72
N LEU A 259 7.64 1.21 7.92
CA LEU A 259 7.37 1.67 6.56
C LEU A 259 7.90 0.63 5.58
N SER A 260 7.03 0.16 4.67
CA SER A 260 7.44 -0.66 3.53
C SER A 260 7.48 0.22 2.29
N ASP A 261 8.67 0.50 1.76
CA ASP A 261 8.82 1.12 0.45
C ASP A 261 8.75 0.02 -0.61
N THR A 262 7.81 0.15 -1.52
CA THR A 262 7.68 -0.77 -2.64
C THR A 262 8.11 -0.06 -3.91
N PRO A 263 9.38 -0.24 -4.35
CA PRO A 263 9.85 0.37 -5.59
C PRO A 263 9.03 -0.12 -6.77
N GLY A 264 8.51 0.83 -7.56
CA GLY A 264 7.96 0.56 -8.87
C GLY A 264 6.57 -0.06 -8.91
N ILE A 265 5.65 0.29 -7.99
CA ILE A 265 4.23 0.02 -8.20
C ILE A 265 3.69 1.00 -9.28
N LYS A 266 4.15 0.84 -10.52
CA LYS A 266 3.54 1.44 -11.71
C LYS A 266 2.26 0.71 -12.14
N GLY A 267 1.74 -0.18 -11.32
CA GLY A 267 0.57 -0.98 -11.59
C GLY A 267 0.11 -1.66 -10.31
N PHE A 268 -0.56 -0.94 -9.44
CA PHE A 268 -1.59 -1.53 -8.62
C PHE A 268 -2.64 -2.01 -9.63
N GLY A 269 -2.50 -3.28 -10.06
CA GLY A 269 -3.31 -3.80 -11.14
C GLY A 269 -4.64 -4.29 -10.63
N THR A 270 -5.67 -3.95 -11.33
CA THR A 270 -7.03 -4.50 -11.25
C THR A 270 -7.10 -5.98 -11.69
N PHE A 271 -6.08 -6.79 -11.41
CA PHE A 271 -5.75 -7.97 -12.19
C PHE A 271 -6.59 -9.22 -11.91
N ASP A 272 -7.27 -9.29 -10.80
CA ASP A 272 -8.13 -10.44 -10.44
C ASP A 272 -9.55 -10.02 -10.03
N MET A 273 -9.97 -8.80 -10.41
CA MET A 273 -11.32 -8.31 -10.12
C MET A 273 -12.25 -8.70 -11.26
N GLU A 274 -13.31 -9.45 -11.01
CA GLU A 274 -14.34 -9.64 -12.02
C GLU A 274 -15.09 -8.31 -12.25
N PRO A 275 -15.62 -8.04 -13.48
CA PRO A 275 -16.30 -6.79 -13.78
C PRO A 275 -17.44 -6.47 -12.78
N GLU A 276 -18.14 -7.49 -12.32
CA GLU A 276 -19.22 -7.41 -11.34
C GLU A 276 -18.73 -6.97 -9.95
N GLU A 277 -17.46 -7.22 -9.63
CA GLU A 277 -16.87 -6.85 -8.34
C GLU A 277 -16.39 -5.41 -8.31
N ILE A 278 -16.06 -4.81 -9.47
CA ILE A 278 -15.45 -3.45 -9.55
C ILE A 278 -16.37 -2.41 -8.89
N THR A 279 -17.69 -2.55 -9.05
CA THR A 279 -18.68 -1.68 -8.39
C THR A 279 -18.45 -1.63 -6.86
N SER A 280 -18.13 -2.77 -6.25
CA SER A 280 -17.98 -2.86 -4.79
C SER A 280 -16.72 -2.17 -4.26
N TYR A 281 -15.75 -1.86 -5.14
CA TYR A 281 -14.50 -1.20 -4.81
C TYR A 281 -14.53 0.33 -5.01
N PHE A 282 -15.68 0.87 -5.39
CA PHE A 282 -15.97 2.30 -5.41
C PHE A 282 -17.07 2.59 -4.38
N PRO A 283 -16.76 3.00 -3.15
CA PRO A 283 -17.72 3.08 -2.05
C PRO A 283 -18.97 3.91 -2.38
N GLU A 284 -18.80 5.05 -3.06
CA GLU A 284 -19.88 5.92 -3.49
C GLU A 284 -20.76 5.26 -4.58
N ILE A 285 -20.15 4.59 -5.57
CA ILE A 285 -20.87 3.86 -6.62
C ILE A 285 -21.62 2.69 -6.01
N PHE A 286 -20.97 1.92 -5.14
CA PHE A 286 -21.57 0.78 -4.45
C PHE A 286 -22.77 1.20 -3.58
N ARG A 287 -22.69 2.35 -2.92
CA ARG A 287 -23.79 2.89 -2.12
C ARG A 287 -25.07 3.05 -2.96
N PHE A 288 -24.97 3.69 -4.14
CA PHE A 288 -26.11 3.92 -5.02
C PHE A 288 -26.51 2.68 -5.83
N SER A 289 -25.60 1.74 -6.09
CA SER A 289 -25.88 0.53 -6.87
C SER A 289 -26.97 -0.35 -6.27
N ARG A 290 -27.18 -0.26 -4.95
CA ARG A 290 -28.20 -1.03 -4.22
C ARG A 290 -29.63 -0.66 -4.63
N ASP A 291 -29.83 0.54 -5.17
CA ASP A 291 -31.12 1.07 -5.60
C ASP A 291 -31.35 0.89 -7.12
N CYS A 292 -30.41 0.21 -7.82
CA CYS A 292 -30.58 -0.11 -9.23
C CYS A 292 -31.69 -1.11 -9.47
N ARG A 293 -32.40 -0.92 -10.57
CA ARG A 293 -33.52 -1.81 -10.97
C ARG A 293 -33.04 -3.26 -11.21
N PHE A 294 -31.83 -3.45 -11.71
CA PHE A 294 -31.28 -4.76 -12.07
C PHE A 294 -30.12 -5.11 -11.15
N SER A 295 -30.10 -6.34 -10.64
CA SER A 295 -29.05 -6.82 -9.73
C SER A 295 -27.68 -6.99 -10.42
N ASN A 296 -27.65 -7.13 -11.74
CA ASN A 296 -26.45 -7.23 -12.57
C ASN A 296 -26.17 -5.94 -13.35
N CYS A 297 -26.60 -4.79 -12.84
CA CYS A 297 -26.39 -3.50 -13.48
C CYS A 297 -24.89 -3.18 -13.55
N THR A 298 -24.43 -2.85 -14.76
CA THR A 298 -23.02 -2.42 -14.99
C THR A 298 -22.86 -0.90 -14.90
N HIS A 299 -23.96 -0.18 -14.66
CA HIS A 299 -24.01 1.28 -14.50
C HIS A 299 -23.49 2.04 -15.72
N THR A 300 -23.66 1.48 -16.93
CA THR A 300 -23.19 2.07 -18.18
C THR A 300 -24.32 2.64 -19.02
N HIS A 301 -25.44 1.90 -19.20
CA HIS A 301 -26.54 2.29 -20.07
C HIS A 301 -27.90 1.71 -19.65
N GLU A 302 -27.97 1.04 -18.51
CA GLU A 302 -29.18 0.35 -18.08
C GLU A 302 -30.28 1.34 -17.66
N PRO A 303 -31.51 1.12 -18.12
CA PRO A 303 -32.64 1.99 -17.76
C PRO A 303 -32.97 1.83 -16.27
N GLY A 304 -33.13 2.96 -15.57
CA GLY A 304 -33.43 2.97 -14.14
C GLY A 304 -32.20 2.65 -13.28
N CYS A 305 -31.02 2.95 -13.78
CA CYS A 305 -29.77 2.84 -13.03
C CYS A 305 -29.67 4.00 -12.02
N ALA A 306 -29.64 3.66 -10.72
CA ALA A 306 -29.53 4.66 -9.66
C ALA A 306 -28.14 5.33 -9.61
N VAL A 307 -27.09 4.65 -10.07
CA VAL A 307 -25.75 5.21 -10.18
C VAL A 307 -25.69 6.30 -11.25
N LEU A 308 -26.30 6.09 -12.42
CA LEU A 308 -26.37 7.13 -13.47
C LEU A 308 -27.20 8.32 -13.01
N GLN A 309 -28.32 8.08 -12.29
CA GLN A 309 -29.10 9.16 -11.71
C GLN A 309 -28.28 9.94 -10.67
N ALA A 310 -27.53 9.25 -9.79
CA ALA A 310 -26.67 9.89 -8.80
C ALA A 310 -25.52 10.68 -9.44
N LEU A 311 -25.04 10.26 -10.61
CA LEU A 311 -24.05 10.99 -11.41
C LEU A 311 -24.67 12.30 -11.96
N ASP A 312 -25.86 12.22 -12.54
CA ASP A 312 -26.59 13.39 -13.06
C ASP A 312 -26.95 14.39 -11.95
N ASP A 313 -27.28 13.89 -10.77
CA ASP A 313 -27.58 14.68 -9.57
C ASP A 313 -26.30 15.17 -8.82
N HIS A 314 -25.11 14.91 -9.36
CA HIS A 314 -23.80 15.30 -8.81
C HIS A 314 -23.45 14.71 -7.44
N TYR A 315 -24.06 13.60 -7.03
CA TYR A 315 -23.65 12.83 -5.85
C TYR A 315 -22.44 11.95 -6.09
N ILE A 316 -22.16 11.64 -7.36
CA ILE A 316 -20.95 10.92 -7.81
C ILE A 316 -20.15 11.87 -8.70
N ALA A 317 -18.87 12.04 -8.41
CA ALA A 317 -18.01 12.89 -9.23
C ALA A 317 -17.73 12.24 -10.60
N GLN A 318 -17.79 13.05 -11.67
CA GLN A 318 -17.57 12.60 -13.04
C GLN A 318 -16.20 11.92 -13.21
N SER A 319 -15.15 12.42 -12.54
CA SER A 319 -13.80 11.84 -12.58
C SER A 319 -13.78 10.43 -12.00
N ARG A 320 -14.49 10.19 -10.90
CA ARG A 320 -14.58 8.88 -10.26
C ARG A 320 -15.34 7.89 -11.15
N TYR A 321 -16.45 8.32 -11.73
CA TYR A 321 -17.21 7.49 -12.67
C TYR A 321 -16.39 7.14 -13.93
N GLN A 322 -15.60 8.09 -14.47
CA GLN A 322 -14.70 7.82 -15.59
C GLN A 322 -13.61 6.82 -15.22
N SER A 323 -13.05 6.91 -14.02
CA SER A 323 -12.08 5.95 -13.51
C SER A 323 -12.70 4.55 -13.39
N TYR A 324 -13.93 4.45 -12.90
CA TYR A 324 -14.71 3.21 -12.85
C TYR A 324 -14.87 2.59 -14.25
N LEU A 325 -15.34 3.38 -15.23
CA LEU A 325 -15.49 2.92 -16.61
C LEU A 325 -14.16 2.45 -17.23
N SER A 326 -13.08 3.16 -16.95
CA SER A 326 -11.75 2.76 -17.45
C SER A 326 -11.31 1.41 -16.91
N MET A 327 -11.69 1.06 -15.68
CA MET A 327 -11.39 -0.25 -15.09
C MET A 327 -12.23 -1.37 -15.71
N LEU A 328 -13.48 -1.11 -16.07
CA LEU A 328 -14.32 -2.05 -16.81
C LEU A 328 -13.74 -2.35 -18.20
N GLN A 329 -13.29 -1.31 -18.91
CA GLN A 329 -12.75 -1.43 -20.27
C GLN A 329 -11.44 -2.21 -20.35
N ASP A 330 -10.53 -2.05 -19.37
CA ASP A 330 -9.25 -2.78 -19.32
C ASP A 330 -9.46 -4.31 -19.33
N LYS A 331 -10.60 -4.78 -18.82
CA LYS A 331 -10.94 -6.21 -18.81
C LYS A 331 -11.48 -6.71 -20.15
N ASP A 332 -12.21 -5.87 -20.87
CA ASP A 332 -12.69 -6.24 -22.21
C ASP A 332 -11.53 -6.39 -23.21
N GLU A 333 -10.53 -5.52 -23.16
CA GLU A 333 -9.33 -5.63 -24.00
C GLU A 333 -8.49 -6.88 -23.68
N SER A 334 -8.45 -7.35 -22.44
CA SER A 334 -7.69 -8.54 -22.07
C SER A 334 -8.30 -9.82 -22.63
N LYS A 335 -9.62 -9.89 -22.79
CA LYS A 335 -10.33 -11.02 -23.39
C LYS A 335 -10.02 -11.18 -24.91
N TYR A 336 -9.73 -10.07 -25.60
CA TYR A 336 -9.40 -10.10 -27.04
C TYR A 336 -7.92 -10.36 -27.33
N ARG A 337 -7.01 -10.21 -26.35
CA ARG A 337 -5.57 -10.49 -26.52
C ARG A 337 -5.16 -11.93 -26.29
N GLU A 338 -6.04 -12.78 -25.79
CA GLU A 338 -5.77 -14.23 -25.59
C GLU A 338 -6.02 -15.08 -26.85
N ALA A 339 -6.41 -14.49 -27.99
CA ALA A 339 -6.81 -15.20 -29.22
C ALA A 339 -5.78 -15.12 -30.36
N TYR A 340 -4.50 -14.78 -30.09
CA TYR A 340 -3.43 -14.85 -31.11
C TYR A 340 -2.17 -15.47 -30.53
#